data_1e7ccaf3982964470a3289827dcf2732
#
_entry.id   1e7ccaf3982964470a3289827dcf2732
#
_cell.length_a   1.000
_cell.length_b   1.000
_cell.length_c   1.000
_cell.angle_alpha   90.00
_cell.angle_beta   90.00
_cell.angle_gamma   90.00
#
_symmetry.space_group_name_H-M   'P 1'
#
loop_
_entity.id
_entity.type
_entity.pdbx_description
1 polymer ?
#
loop_
_entity_poly.entity_id
_entity_poly.type
_entity_poly.pdbx_seq_one_letter_code
_entity_poly.pdbx_strand_id
1 'polypeptide(L)'
;MVVMMLDALCLFLAFDLALWKNFGAYNEAFSSYASFYAIWVLLWIITALFSNHYNTDTLKRVFNVVRSTGKVVLIHILFVFVYLLTTPQYLDISFLIDAYFFSILVTIGAKVLILYCYRSVSNKEENKVNFIIIGYTSTAEKLLESMEPDRKFGYQFYGFFDDNHLGESHVVAPCAEIEAFCKKHEINQIYFTASTDAQLMSRIIKFANNNYVRFSVVHDMISLPYKEVETSIFNNIPIVSGRNYSNNSKARFPDMKGLLNSFWA
;
A
#
# COMPACT_ATOMS: atom_id res chain seq x y z
N MET A 1 -11.61 0.24 2.67
CA MET A 1 -12.93 -0.19 3.19
C MET A 1 -13.05 -1.72 3.29
N VAL A 2 -12.84 -2.50 2.21
CA VAL A 2 -12.96 -3.97 2.23
C VAL A 2 -12.11 -4.64 3.31
N VAL A 3 -10.82 -4.27 3.43
CA VAL A 3 -9.90 -4.86 4.43
C VAL A 3 -10.32 -4.53 5.87
N MET A 4 -10.90 -3.36 6.09
CA MET A 4 -11.42 -2.98 7.41
C MET A 4 -12.65 -3.81 7.80
N MET A 5 -13.56 -4.05 6.86
CA MET A 5 -14.70 -4.96 7.07
C MET A 5 -14.24 -6.39 7.34
N LEU A 6 -13.21 -6.85 6.63
CA LEU A 6 -12.62 -8.14 6.88
C LEU A 6 -12.02 -8.24 8.29
N ASP A 7 -11.29 -7.23 8.75
CA ASP A 7 -10.74 -7.21 10.10
C ASP A 7 -11.87 -7.27 11.15
N ALA A 8 -12.96 -6.51 10.96
CA ALA A 8 -14.10 -6.58 11.87
C ALA A 8 -14.73 -7.98 11.93
N LEU A 9 -14.86 -8.66 10.78
CA LEU A 9 -15.34 -10.05 10.71
C LEU A 9 -14.36 -11.00 11.40
N CYS A 10 -13.06 -10.85 11.15
CA CYS A 10 -12.03 -11.67 11.79
C CYS A 10 -12.03 -11.51 13.31
N LEU A 11 -12.21 -10.29 13.80
CA LEU A 11 -12.30 -9.99 15.22
C LEU A 11 -13.58 -10.61 15.84
N PHE A 12 -14.70 -10.58 15.11
CA PHE A 12 -15.92 -11.24 15.55
C PHE A 12 -15.69 -12.74 15.73
N LEU A 13 -15.15 -13.40 14.70
CA LEU A 13 -14.88 -14.84 14.76
C LEU A 13 -13.86 -15.19 15.87
N ALA A 14 -12.84 -14.37 16.05
CA ALA A 14 -11.83 -14.58 17.09
C ALA A 14 -12.40 -14.44 18.50
N PHE A 15 -13.25 -13.43 18.69
CA PHE A 15 -13.91 -13.18 19.96
C PHE A 15 -14.90 -14.30 20.30
N ASP A 16 -15.64 -14.77 19.29
CA ASP A 16 -16.57 -15.87 19.39
C ASP A 16 -15.87 -17.20 19.77
N LEU A 17 -14.73 -17.49 19.12
CA LEU A 17 -13.89 -18.63 19.47
C LEU A 17 -13.38 -18.57 20.92
N ALA A 18 -13.00 -17.37 21.39
CA ALA A 18 -12.56 -17.18 22.76
C ALA A 18 -13.70 -17.40 23.77
N LEU A 19 -14.92 -16.91 23.46
CA LEU A 19 -16.11 -17.17 24.28
C LEU A 19 -16.43 -18.64 24.34
N TRP A 20 -16.46 -19.32 23.20
CA TRP A 20 -16.74 -20.74 23.13
C TRP A 20 -15.74 -21.57 23.94
N LYS A 21 -14.46 -21.26 23.83
CA LYS A 21 -13.39 -21.97 24.56
C LYS A 21 -13.50 -21.81 26.07
N ASN A 22 -13.83 -20.60 26.55
CA ASN A 22 -13.80 -20.30 27.97
C ASN A 22 -15.13 -20.61 28.69
N PHE A 23 -16.26 -20.47 27.98
CA PHE A 23 -17.59 -20.54 28.61
C PHE A 23 -18.49 -21.64 28.03
N GLY A 24 -18.15 -22.24 26.89
CA GLY A 24 -18.88 -23.38 26.28
C GLY A 24 -20.27 -23.05 25.75
N ALA A 25 -21.01 -22.13 26.38
CA ALA A 25 -22.35 -21.71 26.00
C ALA A 25 -22.34 -20.32 25.39
N TYR A 26 -22.56 -20.24 24.08
CA TYR A 26 -22.42 -19.00 23.29
C TYR A 26 -23.41 -17.90 23.68
N ASN A 27 -24.71 -18.24 23.78
CA ASN A 27 -25.78 -17.24 23.88
C ASN A 27 -25.76 -16.40 25.16
N GLU A 28 -25.54 -17.03 26.31
CA GLU A 28 -25.51 -16.31 27.60
C GLU A 28 -24.22 -15.51 27.78
N ALA A 29 -23.07 -16.09 27.42
CA ALA A 29 -21.80 -15.42 27.49
C ALA A 29 -21.74 -14.23 26.54
N PHE A 30 -22.21 -14.36 25.30
CA PHE A 30 -22.18 -13.26 24.32
C PHE A 30 -22.98 -12.06 24.80
N SER A 31 -24.18 -12.23 25.36
CA SER A 31 -24.99 -11.11 25.86
C SER A 31 -24.27 -10.30 26.94
N SER A 32 -23.50 -10.97 27.80
CA SER A 32 -22.72 -10.33 28.88
C SER A 32 -21.48 -9.57 28.36
N TYR A 33 -20.89 -10.04 27.27
CA TYR A 33 -19.68 -9.46 26.69
C TYR A 33 -19.91 -8.56 25.46
N ALA A 34 -21.18 -8.41 25.01
CA ALA A 34 -21.51 -7.67 23.78
C ALA A 34 -21.06 -6.20 23.81
N SER A 35 -21.20 -5.52 24.93
CA SER A 35 -20.76 -4.13 25.11
C SER A 35 -19.24 -4.02 25.02
N PHE A 36 -18.53 -4.95 25.66
CA PHE A 36 -17.09 -5.02 25.59
C PHE A 36 -16.60 -5.31 24.16
N TYR A 37 -17.26 -6.25 23.45
CA TYR A 37 -16.96 -6.53 22.06
C TYR A 37 -17.09 -5.30 21.15
N ALA A 38 -18.16 -4.52 21.31
CA ALA A 38 -18.35 -3.30 20.51
C ALA A 38 -17.19 -2.31 20.71
N ILE A 39 -16.74 -2.12 21.96
CA ILE A 39 -15.60 -1.26 22.30
C ILE A 39 -14.30 -1.86 21.78
N TRP A 40 -14.10 -3.18 21.91
CA TRP A 40 -12.96 -3.90 21.37
C TRP A 40 -12.77 -3.65 19.88
N VAL A 41 -13.83 -3.82 19.07
CA VAL A 41 -13.78 -3.58 17.63
C VAL A 41 -13.55 -2.09 17.32
N LEU A 42 -14.21 -1.19 18.04
CA LEU A 42 -14.03 0.26 17.85
C LEU A 42 -12.57 0.68 18.10
N LEU A 43 -11.99 0.26 19.21
CA LEU A 43 -10.60 0.55 19.54
C LEU A 43 -9.63 -0.05 18.52
N TRP A 44 -9.93 -1.24 18.00
CA TRP A 44 -9.12 -1.85 16.93
C TRP A 44 -9.13 -0.99 15.66
N ILE A 45 -10.31 -0.58 15.20
CA ILE A 45 -10.45 0.25 14.00
C ILE A 45 -9.69 1.57 14.17
N ILE A 46 -9.89 2.25 15.30
CA ILE A 46 -9.19 3.51 15.61
C ILE A 46 -7.67 3.28 15.55
N THR A 47 -7.17 2.28 16.25
CA THR A 47 -5.74 1.96 16.30
C THR A 47 -5.18 1.63 14.91
N ALA A 48 -5.92 0.86 14.12
CA ALA A 48 -5.51 0.46 12.78
C ALA A 48 -5.46 1.64 11.81
N LEU A 49 -6.39 2.60 11.90
CA LEU A 49 -6.38 3.84 11.12
C LEU A 49 -5.18 4.71 11.47
N PHE A 50 -4.92 4.96 12.75
CA PHE A 50 -3.76 5.75 13.19
C PHE A 50 -2.42 5.10 12.83
N SER A 51 -2.38 3.76 12.75
CA SER A 51 -1.17 3.02 12.42
C SER A 51 -0.90 2.86 10.92
N ASN A 52 -1.73 3.45 10.04
CA ASN A 52 -1.70 3.23 8.59
C ASN A 52 -1.72 1.73 8.22
N HIS A 53 -2.42 0.91 9.02
CA HIS A 53 -2.45 -0.55 8.88
C HIS A 53 -3.07 -1.01 7.56
N TYR A 54 -4.01 -0.22 7.02
CA TYR A 54 -4.73 -0.52 5.78
C TYR A 54 -4.05 -0.01 4.51
N ASN A 55 -2.78 0.43 4.60
CA ASN A 55 -2.02 0.83 3.43
C ASN A 55 -1.77 -0.38 2.50
N THR A 56 -1.91 -0.17 1.20
CA THR A 56 -1.69 -1.19 0.16
C THR A 56 -0.29 -1.81 0.23
N ASP A 57 0.74 -1.04 0.58
CA ASP A 57 2.11 -1.55 0.71
C ASP A 57 2.29 -2.52 1.88
N THR A 58 1.47 -2.38 2.92
CA THR A 58 1.43 -3.33 4.05
C THR A 58 0.97 -4.71 3.59
N LEU A 59 0.02 -4.77 2.65
CA LEU A 59 -0.57 -6.02 2.17
C LEU A 59 0.27 -6.75 1.11
N LYS A 60 1.32 -6.13 0.56
CA LYS A 60 2.16 -6.74 -0.49
C LYS A 60 3.12 -7.82 0.03
N ARG A 61 3.50 -7.79 1.30
CA ARG A 61 4.49 -8.70 1.89
C ARG A 61 3.98 -9.28 3.20
N VAL A 62 4.10 -10.61 3.37
CA VAL A 62 3.71 -11.29 4.61
C VAL A 62 4.40 -10.67 5.84
N PHE A 63 5.69 -10.36 5.72
CA PHE A 63 6.43 -9.71 6.81
C PHE A 63 5.81 -8.37 7.23
N ASN A 64 5.40 -7.55 6.27
CA ASN A 64 4.74 -6.26 6.55
C ASN A 64 3.38 -6.46 7.21
N VAL A 65 2.62 -7.48 6.79
CA VAL A 65 1.33 -7.84 7.42
C VAL A 65 1.55 -8.20 8.88
N VAL A 66 2.50 -9.08 9.18
CA VAL A 66 2.81 -9.50 10.56
C VAL A 66 3.29 -8.32 11.40
N ARG A 67 4.24 -7.54 10.89
CA ARG A 67 4.79 -6.37 11.59
C ARG A 67 3.71 -5.31 11.88
N SER A 68 2.87 -5.02 10.89
CA SER A 68 1.80 -4.03 11.03
C SER A 68 0.71 -4.50 11.99
N THR A 69 0.29 -5.77 11.90
CA THR A 69 -0.67 -6.35 12.84
C THR A 69 -0.11 -6.36 14.26
N GLY A 70 1.15 -6.73 14.46
CA GLY A 70 1.81 -6.68 15.76
C GLY A 70 1.82 -5.28 16.36
N LYS A 71 2.11 -4.25 15.56
CA LYS A 71 2.04 -2.85 16.00
C LYS A 71 0.62 -2.45 16.44
N VAL A 72 -0.40 -2.82 15.67
CA VAL A 72 -1.81 -2.55 16.02
C VAL A 72 -2.16 -3.24 17.33
N VAL A 73 -1.83 -4.52 17.48
CA VAL A 73 -2.09 -5.30 18.71
C VAL A 73 -1.47 -4.65 19.94
N LEU A 74 -0.21 -4.23 19.86
CA LEU A 74 0.49 -3.59 21.02
C LEU A 74 -0.22 -2.30 21.45
N ILE A 75 -0.60 -1.45 20.50
CA ILE A 75 -1.30 -0.20 20.81
C ILE A 75 -2.73 -0.49 21.30
N HIS A 76 -3.39 -1.48 20.71
CA HIS A 76 -4.73 -1.89 21.11
C HIS A 76 -4.76 -2.45 22.55
N ILE A 77 -3.78 -3.26 22.93
CA ILE A 77 -3.63 -3.74 24.33
C ILE A 77 -3.58 -2.56 25.30
N LEU A 78 -2.80 -1.52 24.97
CA LEU A 78 -2.71 -0.31 25.78
C LEU A 78 -4.07 0.39 25.95
N PHE A 79 -4.81 0.57 24.86
CA PHE A 79 -6.14 1.20 24.92
C PHE A 79 -7.17 0.35 25.67
N VAL A 80 -7.16 -0.96 25.46
CA VAL A 80 -8.05 -1.87 26.22
C VAL A 80 -7.67 -1.85 27.71
N PHE A 81 -6.39 -1.83 28.06
CA PHE A 81 -5.95 -1.70 29.44
C PHE A 81 -6.46 -0.41 30.09
N VAL A 82 -6.31 0.73 29.41
CA VAL A 82 -6.86 2.02 29.92
C VAL A 82 -8.38 1.96 30.07
N TYR A 83 -9.10 1.35 29.12
CA TYR A 83 -10.55 1.16 29.22
C TYR A 83 -10.92 0.33 30.47
N LEU A 84 -10.23 -0.76 30.75
CA LEU A 84 -10.49 -1.62 31.90
C LEU A 84 -10.20 -0.93 33.24
N LEU A 85 -9.29 0.05 33.28
CA LEU A 85 -9.08 0.86 34.48
C LEU A 85 -10.23 1.81 34.79
N THR A 86 -10.99 2.20 33.76
CA THR A 86 -12.09 3.17 33.90
C THR A 86 -13.46 2.52 34.09
N THR A 87 -13.58 1.22 33.80
CA THR A 87 -14.84 0.48 33.86
C THR A 87 -14.76 -0.64 34.89
N PRO A 88 -15.79 -0.80 35.77
CA PRO A 88 -15.80 -1.85 36.79
C PRO A 88 -16.16 -3.25 36.23
N GLN A 89 -15.88 -3.50 34.96
CA GLN A 89 -16.13 -4.83 34.36
C GLN A 89 -15.02 -5.81 34.77
N TYR A 90 -15.40 -6.85 35.48
CA TYR A 90 -14.52 -7.98 35.77
C TYR A 90 -14.49 -8.91 34.55
N LEU A 91 -13.43 -8.78 33.73
CA LEU A 91 -13.17 -9.70 32.62
C LEU A 91 -12.18 -10.76 33.05
N ASP A 92 -12.46 -12.00 32.65
CA ASP A 92 -11.53 -13.10 32.90
C ASP A 92 -10.23 -12.88 32.08
N ILE A 93 -9.09 -12.97 32.75
CA ILE A 93 -7.77 -12.81 32.11
C ILE A 93 -7.55 -13.92 31.08
N SER A 94 -8.00 -15.16 31.35
CA SER A 94 -7.89 -16.26 30.40
C SER A 94 -8.63 -15.95 29.10
N PHE A 95 -9.85 -15.40 29.21
CA PHE A 95 -10.63 -14.97 28.06
C PHE A 95 -9.89 -13.87 27.26
N LEU A 96 -9.31 -12.87 27.92
CA LEU A 96 -8.57 -11.82 27.22
C LEU A 96 -7.36 -12.35 26.46
N ILE A 97 -6.59 -13.25 27.07
CA ILE A 97 -5.44 -13.90 26.42
C ILE A 97 -5.89 -14.67 25.18
N ASP A 98 -6.94 -15.46 25.28
CA ASP A 98 -7.48 -16.23 24.18
C ASP A 98 -8.06 -15.33 23.09
N ALA A 99 -8.75 -14.25 23.44
CA ALA A 99 -9.29 -13.29 22.49
C ALA A 99 -8.17 -12.63 21.66
N TYR A 100 -7.06 -12.25 22.29
CA TYR A 100 -5.88 -11.74 21.55
C TYR A 100 -5.21 -12.80 20.72
N PHE A 101 -5.02 -14.00 21.26
CA PHE A 101 -4.42 -15.12 20.52
C PHE A 101 -5.20 -15.43 19.25
N PHE A 102 -6.51 -15.63 19.34
CA PHE A 102 -7.37 -15.89 18.18
C PHE A 102 -7.45 -14.68 17.24
N SER A 103 -7.49 -13.44 17.76
CA SER A 103 -7.49 -12.24 16.93
C SER A 103 -6.24 -12.14 16.07
N ILE A 104 -5.06 -12.39 16.62
CA ILE A 104 -3.80 -12.40 15.88
C ILE A 104 -3.79 -13.52 14.84
N LEU A 105 -4.18 -14.74 15.23
CA LEU A 105 -4.18 -15.90 14.34
C LEU A 105 -5.13 -15.72 13.17
N VAL A 106 -6.37 -15.32 13.43
CA VAL A 106 -7.41 -15.19 12.40
C VAL A 106 -7.13 -14.01 11.49
N THR A 107 -6.74 -12.85 12.01
CA THR A 107 -6.46 -11.66 11.18
C THR A 107 -5.22 -11.84 10.30
N ILE A 108 -4.12 -12.40 10.83
CA ILE A 108 -2.93 -12.68 10.02
C ILE A 108 -3.24 -13.77 8.99
N GLY A 109 -3.89 -14.86 9.41
CA GLY A 109 -4.26 -15.96 8.53
C GLY A 109 -5.13 -15.52 7.35
N ALA A 110 -6.17 -14.73 7.62
CA ALA A 110 -7.05 -14.18 6.59
C ALA A 110 -6.29 -13.29 5.59
N LYS A 111 -5.42 -12.39 6.08
CA LYS A 111 -4.63 -11.50 5.21
C LYS A 111 -3.60 -12.27 4.38
N VAL A 112 -2.94 -13.26 4.94
CA VAL A 112 -2.01 -14.13 4.21
C VAL A 112 -2.75 -14.95 3.14
N LEU A 113 -3.93 -15.46 3.46
CA LEU A 113 -4.77 -16.18 2.51
C LEU A 113 -5.19 -15.27 1.34
N ILE A 114 -5.65 -14.06 1.63
CA ILE A 114 -5.99 -13.05 0.59
C ILE A 114 -4.78 -12.73 -0.27
N LEU A 115 -3.60 -12.52 0.33
CA LEU A 115 -2.36 -12.25 -0.38
C LEU A 115 -2.01 -13.43 -1.33
N TYR A 116 -2.18 -14.66 -0.86
CA TYR A 116 -1.95 -15.86 -1.68
C TYR A 116 -2.94 -15.95 -2.84
N CYS A 117 -4.23 -15.76 -2.58
CA CYS A 117 -5.27 -15.75 -3.61
C CYS A 117 -5.01 -14.64 -4.65
N TYR A 118 -4.69 -13.43 -4.18
CA TYR A 118 -4.38 -12.30 -5.06
C TYR A 118 -3.19 -12.60 -5.98
N ARG A 119 -2.10 -13.15 -5.42
CA ARG A 119 -0.93 -13.56 -6.22
C ARG A 119 -1.26 -14.62 -7.25
N SER A 120 -2.09 -15.59 -6.88
CA SER A 120 -2.52 -16.66 -7.79
C SER A 120 -3.33 -16.13 -8.96
N VAL A 121 -4.19 -15.15 -8.73
CA VAL A 121 -5.00 -14.50 -9.78
C VAL A 121 -4.15 -13.55 -10.64
N SER A 122 -3.28 -12.75 -10.02
CA SER A 122 -2.45 -11.78 -10.73
C SER A 122 -1.39 -12.42 -11.63
N ASN A 123 -0.96 -13.64 -11.32
CA ASN A 123 0.02 -14.37 -12.13
C ASN A 123 -0.57 -15.06 -13.36
N LYS A 124 -1.89 -15.03 -13.55
CA LYS A 124 -2.48 -15.54 -14.80
C LYS A 124 -2.10 -14.63 -15.96
N GLU A 125 -1.85 -15.22 -17.15
CA GLU A 125 -1.44 -14.48 -18.34
C GLU A 125 -2.32 -13.27 -18.67
N GLU A 126 -3.64 -13.41 -18.51
CA GLU A 126 -4.64 -12.37 -18.77
C GLU A 126 -4.52 -11.16 -17.84
N ASN A 127 -3.91 -11.32 -16.67
CA ASN A 127 -3.79 -10.29 -15.63
C ASN A 127 -2.37 -9.73 -15.49
N LYS A 128 -1.44 -10.18 -16.33
CA LYS A 128 -0.07 -9.68 -16.30
C LYS A 128 0.00 -8.23 -16.78
N VAL A 129 0.84 -7.45 -16.10
CA VAL A 129 1.17 -6.09 -16.49
C VAL A 129 2.55 -6.10 -17.11
N ASN A 130 2.58 -6.11 -18.45
CA ASN A 130 3.81 -6.08 -19.22
C ASN A 130 4.33 -4.64 -19.27
N PHE A 131 5.57 -4.42 -18.86
CA PHE A 131 6.15 -3.09 -18.86
C PHE A 131 7.56 -3.03 -19.41
N ILE A 132 7.89 -1.84 -19.91
CA ILE A 132 9.23 -1.45 -20.37
C ILE A 132 9.68 -0.18 -19.66
N ILE A 133 10.98 0.06 -19.65
CA ILE A 133 11.58 1.27 -19.12
C ILE A 133 12.38 1.95 -20.24
N ILE A 134 12.14 3.23 -20.48
CA ILE A 134 12.86 4.05 -21.45
C ILE A 134 13.90 4.88 -20.73
N GLY A 135 15.17 4.72 -21.17
CA GLY A 135 16.35 5.30 -20.55
C GLY A 135 17.01 4.31 -19.58
N TYR A 136 18.25 3.92 -19.86
CA TYR A 136 19.08 3.10 -18.99
C TYR A 136 19.90 4.01 -18.06
N THR A 137 19.37 4.27 -16.89
CA THR A 137 19.93 5.17 -15.89
C THR A 137 19.97 4.48 -14.52
N SER A 138 20.77 5.00 -13.59
CA SER A 138 20.79 4.49 -12.20
C SER A 138 19.41 4.57 -11.53
N THR A 139 18.59 5.54 -11.92
CA THR A 139 17.19 5.66 -11.47
C THR A 139 16.30 4.55 -12.04
N ALA A 140 16.54 4.16 -13.31
CA ALA A 140 15.82 3.06 -13.95
C ALA A 140 16.14 1.72 -13.28
N GLU A 141 17.40 1.47 -12.93
CA GLU A 141 17.82 0.28 -12.19
C GLU A 141 17.18 0.22 -10.80
N LYS A 142 17.23 1.32 -10.05
CA LYS A 142 16.59 1.41 -8.73
C LYS A 142 15.07 1.22 -8.81
N LEU A 143 14.43 1.76 -9.87
CA LEU A 143 13.01 1.52 -10.12
C LEU A 143 12.76 0.02 -10.30
N LEU A 144 13.53 -0.65 -11.16
CA LEU A 144 13.40 -2.08 -11.40
C LEU A 144 13.59 -2.89 -10.12
N GLU A 145 14.61 -2.60 -9.32
CA GLU A 145 14.84 -3.23 -8.01
C GLU A 145 13.67 -3.01 -7.06
N SER A 146 13.11 -1.80 -7.02
CA SER A 146 11.95 -1.50 -6.19
C SER A 146 10.69 -2.28 -6.58
N MET A 147 10.59 -2.65 -7.86
CA MET A 147 9.48 -3.41 -8.43
C MET A 147 9.64 -4.94 -8.30
N GLU A 148 10.81 -5.43 -7.85
CA GLU A 148 11.02 -6.87 -7.62
C GLU A 148 9.92 -7.55 -6.81
N PRO A 149 9.40 -6.95 -5.71
CA PRO A 149 8.27 -7.54 -5.00
C PRO A 149 6.98 -7.58 -5.81
N ASP A 150 6.78 -6.61 -6.71
CA ASP A 150 5.58 -6.48 -7.53
C ASP A 150 5.56 -7.48 -8.70
N ARG A 151 6.72 -8.05 -9.09
CA ARG A 151 6.80 -9.17 -10.05
C ARG A 151 5.96 -10.36 -9.60
N LYS A 152 5.87 -10.61 -8.30
CA LYS A 152 5.02 -11.66 -7.72
C LYS A 152 3.51 -11.34 -7.83
N PHE A 153 3.16 -10.14 -8.26
CA PHE A 153 1.80 -9.67 -8.50
C PHE A 153 1.50 -9.48 -9.99
N GLY A 154 2.21 -10.20 -10.86
CA GLY A 154 1.96 -10.20 -12.30
C GLY A 154 2.68 -9.12 -13.09
N TYR A 155 3.56 -8.31 -12.48
CA TYR A 155 4.38 -7.35 -13.24
C TYR A 155 5.52 -8.06 -13.97
N GLN A 156 5.56 -7.93 -15.30
CA GLN A 156 6.57 -8.55 -16.15
C GLN A 156 7.40 -7.49 -16.86
N PHE A 157 8.68 -7.46 -16.55
CA PHE A 157 9.65 -6.57 -17.19
C PHE A 157 10.12 -7.16 -18.51
N TYR A 158 10.06 -6.35 -19.58
CA TYR A 158 10.47 -6.77 -20.92
C TYR A 158 11.81 -6.20 -21.36
N GLY A 159 12.31 -5.15 -20.71
CA GLY A 159 13.62 -4.60 -20.98
C GLY A 159 13.70 -3.08 -20.96
N PHE A 160 14.94 -2.61 -21.03
CA PHE A 160 15.24 -1.20 -21.22
C PHE A 160 15.31 -0.84 -22.70
N PHE A 161 14.93 0.39 -23.03
CA PHE A 161 15.08 0.99 -24.35
C PHE A 161 15.94 2.25 -24.22
N ASP A 162 17.11 2.25 -24.88
CA ASP A 162 18.04 3.37 -24.81
C ASP A 162 18.90 3.38 -26.08
N ASP A 163 19.11 4.57 -26.66
CA ASP A 163 19.91 4.71 -27.88
C ASP A 163 21.43 4.76 -27.60
N ASN A 164 21.82 5.14 -26.38
CA ASN A 164 23.22 5.34 -25.99
C ASN A 164 23.88 4.10 -25.37
N HIS A 165 23.07 3.15 -24.90
CA HIS A 165 23.55 1.97 -24.16
C HIS A 165 23.26 0.64 -24.89
N LEU A 166 23.23 0.68 -26.22
CA LEU A 166 23.06 -0.53 -27.05
C LEU A 166 24.24 -1.48 -26.81
N GLY A 167 23.97 -2.67 -26.29
CA GLY A 167 24.98 -3.68 -25.95
C GLY A 167 25.06 -4.04 -24.47
N GLU A 168 24.44 -3.25 -23.58
CA GLU A 168 24.23 -3.65 -22.20
C GLU A 168 23.22 -4.81 -22.12
N SER A 169 23.44 -5.74 -21.21
CA SER A 169 22.70 -7.00 -21.13
C SER A 169 21.18 -6.89 -20.96
N HIS A 170 20.71 -5.73 -20.51
CA HIS A 170 19.29 -5.48 -20.25
C HIS A 170 18.64 -4.49 -21.22
N VAL A 171 19.42 -3.90 -22.15
CA VAL A 171 18.91 -3.01 -23.20
C VAL A 171 18.51 -3.85 -24.40
N VAL A 172 17.21 -3.85 -24.71
CA VAL A 172 16.64 -4.75 -25.73
C VAL A 172 16.75 -4.16 -27.12
N ALA A 173 16.52 -2.84 -27.26
CA ALA A 173 16.47 -2.20 -28.57
C ALA A 173 16.60 -0.65 -28.44
N PRO A 174 16.87 0.05 -29.54
CA PRO A 174 16.83 1.51 -29.58
C PRO A 174 15.41 2.07 -29.43
N CYS A 175 15.32 3.32 -29.06
CA CYS A 175 14.04 4.01 -28.83
C CYS A 175 13.15 4.11 -30.08
N ALA A 176 13.74 3.94 -31.28
CA ALA A 176 12.97 3.91 -32.53
C ALA A 176 12.01 2.71 -32.62
N GLU A 177 12.35 1.58 -32.01
CA GLU A 177 11.61 0.32 -32.09
C GLU A 177 10.51 0.16 -31.03
N ILE A 178 10.39 1.09 -30.08
CA ILE A 178 9.46 0.99 -28.94
C ILE A 178 8.03 0.72 -29.37
N GLU A 179 7.52 1.44 -30.39
CA GLU A 179 6.11 1.34 -30.80
C GLU A 179 5.78 -0.03 -31.40
N ALA A 180 6.69 -0.57 -32.22
CA ALA A 180 6.53 -1.90 -32.80
C ALA A 180 6.65 -2.99 -31.73
N PHE A 181 7.61 -2.85 -30.80
CA PHE A 181 7.80 -3.75 -29.70
C PHE A 181 6.59 -3.78 -28.75
N CYS A 182 6.06 -2.61 -28.38
CA CYS A 182 4.89 -2.51 -27.51
C CYS A 182 3.68 -3.24 -28.09
N LYS A 183 3.43 -3.11 -29.39
CA LYS A 183 2.33 -3.81 -30.07
C LYS A 183 2.54 -5.32 -30.12
N LYS A 184 3.77 -5.76 -30.37
CA LYS A 184 4.11 -7.19 -30.49
C LYS A 184 4.01 -7.93 -29.16
N HIS A 185 4.38 -7.29 -28.05
CA HIS A 185 4.47 -7.89 -26.74
C HIS A 185 3.36 -7.45 -25.76
N GLU A 186 2.33 -6.79 -26.29
CA GLU A 186 1.17 -6.33 -25.51
C GLU A 186 1.58 -5.55 -24.25
N ILE A 187 2.48 -4.55 -24.43
CA ILE A 187 2.96 -3.73 -23.32
C ILE A 187 1.84 -2.85 -22.80
N ASN A 188 1.55 -2.97 -21.50
CA ASN A 188 0.50 -2.23 -20.82
C ASN A 188 1.01 -0.95 -20.15
N GLN A 189 2.31 -0.89 -19.83
CA GLN A 189 2.88 0.23 -19.09
C GLN A 189 4.27 0.61 -19.57
N ILE A 190 4.53 1.90 -19.68
CA ILE A 190 5.83 2.48 -20.04
C ILE A 190 6.27 3.39 -18.92
N TYR A 191 7.50 3.17 -18.42
CA TYR A 191 8.18 4.07 -17.51
C TYR A 191 9.25 4.84 -18.26
N PHE A 192 9.24 6.16 -18.16
CA PHE A 192 10.18 7.05 -18.83
C PHE A 192 11.12 7.66 -17.81
N THR A 193 12.41 7.33 -17.89
CA THR A 193 13.46 7.83 -17.00
C THR A 193 14.47 8.73 -17.70
N ALA A 194 14.45 8.80 -19.04
CA ALA A 194 15.31 9.67 -19.83
C ALA A 194 14.84 11.12 -19.76
N SER A 195 15.42 11.91 -18.88
CA SER A 195 14.93 13.25 -18.52
C SER A 195 15.12 14.36 -19.58
N THR A 196 15.83 14.11 -20.68
CA THR A 196 16.34 15.15 -21.58
C THR A 196 15.72 15.21 -22.97
N ASP A 197 15.04 14.15 -23.43
CA ASP A 197 14.46 14.11 -24.79
C ASP A 197 12.95 14.39 -24.80
N ALA A 198 12.61 15.68 -24.90
CA ALA A 198 11.23 16.13 -24.98
C ALA A 198 10.51 15.66 -26.26
N GLN A 199 11.23 15.43 -27.37
CA GLN A 199 10.63 14.98 -28.63
C GLN A 199 10.26 13.50 -28.52
N LEU A 200 11.17 12.67 -28.02
CA LEU A 200 10.91 11.26 -27.73
C LEU A 200 9.74 11.12 -26.76
N MET A 201 9.76 11.87 -25.66
CA MET A 201 8.69 11.86 -24.67
C MET A 201 7.33 12.20 -25.29
N SER A 202 7.23 13.25 -26.10
CA SER A 202 6.00 13.66 -26.77
C SER A 202 5.48 12.58 -27.74
N ARG A 203 6.38 11.92 -28.49
CA ARG A 203 6.06 10.82 -29.39
C ARG A 203 5.48 9.64 -28.61
N ILE A 204 6.14 9.24 -27.54
CA ILE A 204 5.71 8.07 -26.72
C ILE A 204 4.39 8.36 -25.99
N ILE A 205 4.16 9.58 -25.50
CA ILE A 205 2.88 9.97 -24.91
C ILE A 205 1.74 9.85 -25.94
N LYS A 206 1.94 10.34 -27.17
CA LYS A 206 0.96 10.19 -28.26
C LYS A 206 0.66 8.71 -28.54
N PHE A 207 1.71 7.90 -28.66
CA PHE A 207 1.57 6.46 -28.87
C PHE A 207 0.80 5.80 -27.73
N ALA A 208 1.17 6.08 -26.49
CA ALA A 208 0.55 5.51 -25.28
C ALA A 208 -0.95 5.84 -25.22
N ASN A 209 -1.32 7.12 -25.46
CA ASN A 209 -2.72 7.55 -25.48
C ASN A 209 -3.55 6.85 -26.57
N ASN A 210 -2.97 6.65 -27.76
CA ASN A 210 -3.67 6.02 -28.87
C ASN A 210 -3.82 4.50 -28.75
N ASN A 211 -3.00 3.86 -27.88
CA ASN A 211 -2.97 2.40 -27.73
C ASN A 211 -3.36 1.95 -26.32
N TYR A 212 -3.92 2.82 -25.48
CA TYR A 212 -4.33 2.52 -24.10
C TYR A 212 -3.19 2.01 -23.22
N VAL A 213 -1.95 2.42 -23.49
CA VAL A 213 -0.77 2.09 -22.69
C VAL A 213 -0.62 3.15 -21.60
N ARG A 214 -0.42 2.71 -20.35
CA ARG A 214 -0.16 3.63 -19.26
C ARG A 214 1.25 4.19 -19.38
N PHE A 215 1.38 5.51 -19.35
CA PHE A 215 2.66 6.21 -19.39
C PHE A 215 2.95 6.89 -18.04
N SER A 216 4.16 6.69 -17.52
CA SER A 216 4.60 7.26 -16.24
C SER A 216 6.01 7.83 -16.38
N VAL A 217 6.21 9.07 -15.96
CA VAL A 217 7.53 9.71 -15.92
C VAL A 217 8.14 9.49 -14.54
N VAL A 218 9.35 8.97 -14.50
CA VAL A 218 10.12 8.75 -13.28
C VAL A 218 11.26 9.77 -13.25
N HIS A 219 11.16 10.72 -12.33
CA HIS A 219 12.20 11.71 -12.13
C HIS A 219 13.25 11.19 -11.15
N ASP A 220 14.50 11.52 -11.37
CA ASP A 220 15.57 11.27 -10.42
C ASP A 220 15.43 12.19 -9.21
N MET A 221 14.56 11.81 -8.28
CA MET A 221 14.37 12.55 -7.03
C MET A 221 15.55 12.40 -6.06
N ILE A 222 16.48 11.48 -6.35
CA ILE A 222 17.64 11.20 -5.49
C ILE A 222 18.71 12.28 -5.68
N SER A 223 18.74 12.93 -6.83
CA SER A 223 19.62 14.08 -7.11
C SER A 223 19.13 15.39 -6.48
N LEU A 224 17.90 15.44 -6.00
CA LEU A 224 17.40 16.61 -5.29
C LEU A 224 17.92 16.61 -3.84
N PRO A 225 18.49 17.72 -3.34
CA PRO A 225 19.06 17.79 -1.98
C PRO A 225 17.99 17.84 -0.88
N TYR A 226 16.79 17.36 -1.14
CA TYR A 226 15.65 17.37 -0.24
C TYR A 226 15.37 15.96 0.33
N LYS A 227 15.19 15.86 1.65
CA LYS A 227 14.86 14.61 2.33
C LYS A 227 13.43 14.12 2.07
N GLU A 228 12.52 15.03 1.81
CA GLU A 228 11.13 14.76 1.47
C GLU A 228 10.70 15.64 0.31
N VAL A 229 10.03 15.04 -0.65
CA VAL A 229 9.50 15.70 -1.85
C VAL A 229 7.99 15.52 -1.85
N GLU A 230 7.27 16.64 -1.88
CA GLU A 230 5.81 16.62 -2.06
C GLU A 230 5.48 16.95 -3.51
N THR A 231 4.65 16.11 -4.14
CA THR A 231 4.08 16.40 -5.44
C THR A 231 2.69 17.00 -5.24
N SER A 232 2.48 18.20 -5.71
CA SER A 232 1.18 18.87 -5.71
C SER A 232 0.77 19.22 -7.14
N ILE A 233 -0.54 19.27 -7.38
CA ILE A 233 -1.07 19.71 -8.68
C ILE A 233 -1.66 21.12 -8.48
N PHE A 234 -1.10 22.09 -9.19
CA PHE A 234 -1.64 23.44 -9.22
C PHE A 234 -2.05 23.81 -10.65
N ASN A 235 -3.33 24.07 -10.87
CA ASN A 235 -3.90 24.36 -12.18
C ASN A 235 -3.50 23.34 -13.27
N ASN A 236 -3.60 22.05 -12.98
CA ASN A 236 -3.18 20.94 -13.86
C ASN A 236 -1.65 20.86 -14.13
N ILE A 237 -0.84 21.62 -13.43
CA ILE A 237 0.62 21.55 -13.53
C ILE A 237 1.14 20.80 -12.30
N PRO A 238 1.84 19.65 -12.46
CA PRO A 238 2.46 18.98 -11.34
C PRO A 238 3.64 19.82 -10.84
N ILE A 239 3.58 20.28 -9.60
CA ILE A 239 4.66 20.98 -8.90
C ILE A 239 5.31 20.00 -7.95
N VAL A 240 6.63 19.87 -8.10
CA VAL A 240 7.48 19.11 -7.19
C VAL A 240 8.12 20.09 -6.23
N SER A 241 7.78 20.05 -4.94
CA SER A 241 8.36 20.91 -3.90
C SER A 241 9.16 20.06 -2.91
N GLY A 242 10.39 20.49 -2.64
CA GLY A 242 11.23 19.89 -1.60
C GLY A 242 10.94 20.54 -0.25
N ARG A 243 10.75 19.75 0.78
CA ARG A 243 10.59 20.21 2.16
C ARG A 243 11.96 20.30 2.82
N ASN A 244 12.48 21.52 2.97
CA ASN A 244 13.64 21.77 3.82
C ASN A 244 13.18 21.87 5.28
N TYR A 245 13.56 20.94 6.12
CA TYR A 245 13.51 21.14 7.58
C TYR A 245 14.64 22.09 8.00
N SER A 246 14.55 23.36 7.61
CA SER A 246 15.28 24.41 8.27
C SER A 246 14.55 24.71 9.58
N ASN A 247 15.26 24.53 10.68
CA ASN A 247 14.85 24.92 12.03
C ASN A 247 14.66 26.44 12.12
N ASN A 248 13.62 26.97 11.51
CA ASN A 248 13.15 28.33 11.78
C ASN A 248 11.63 28.36 11.77
N SER A 249 11.11 28.17 12.95
CA SER A 249 9.77 28.52 13.37
C SER A 249 9.44 29.98 13.02
N LYS A 250 8.77 30.22 11.88
CA LYS A 250 7.89 31.40 11.65
C LYS A 250 7.44 31.45 10.19
N ALA A 251 6.55 30.56 9.78
CA ALA A 251 5.53 30.82 8.76
C ALA A 251 4.42 29.75 8.90
N ARG A 252 3.66 29.91 9.95
CA ARG A 252 2.41 29.17 10.14
C ARG A 252 1.35 29.93 9.38
N PHE A 253 1.08 29.58 8.14
CA PHE A 253 -0.22 29.83 7.54
C PHE A 253 -1.03 28.54 7.65
N PRO A 254 -2.02 28.49 8.54
CA PRO A 254 -2.95 27.38 8.49
C PRO A 254 -3.83 27.61 7.26
N ASP A 255 -3.71 26.75 6.28
CA ASP A 255 -4.62 26.72 5.14
C ASP A 255 -5.98 26.19 5.62
N MET A 256 -6.76 27.08 6.23
CA MET A 256 -8.13 26.77 6.71
C MET A 256 -9.11 26.49 5.57
N LYS A 257 -8.74 26.71 4.31
CA LYS A 257 -9.60 26.41 3.16
C LYS A 257 -9.53 24.93 2.75
N GLY A 258 -8.44 24.22 3.01
CA GLY A 258 -8.32 22.78 2.74
C GLY A 258 -9.17 21.92 3.67
N LEU A 259 -9.35 22.34 4.91
CA LEU A 259 -10.15 21.59 5.90
C LEU A 259 -11.67 21.69 5.67
N LEU A 260 -12.16 22.73 5.03
CA LEU A 260 -13.60 22.91 4.78
C LEU A 260 -14.07 22.18 3.50
N ASN A 261 -13.20 21.95 2.54
CA ASN A 261 -13.57 21.25 1.28
C ASN A 261 -13.57 19.72 1.42
N SER A 262 -12.94 19.15 2.43
CA SER A 262 -12.98 17.69 2.66
C SER A 262 -14.21 17.21 3.45
N PHE A 263 -15.03 18.14 3.94
CA PHE A 263 -16.28 17.82 4.68
C PHE A 263 -17.54 17.80 3.80
N TRP A 264 -17.45 18.25 2.53
CA TRP A 264 -18.60 18.36 1.61
C TRP A 264 -18.38 17.69 0.24
N ALA A 265 -17.49 16.69 0.15
CA ALA A 265 -17.35 15.87 -1.04
C ALA A 265 -17.59 14.39 -0.74
#